data_771b9b159a35e143b8ed6f37919b0694
#
_entry.id   771b9b159a35e143b8ed6f37919b0694
#
_cell.length_a   1.000
_cell.length_b   1.000
_cell.length_c   1.000
_cell.angle_alpha   90.00
_cell.angle_beta   90.00
_cell.angle_gamma   90.00
#
_symmetry.space_group_name_H-M   'P 1'
#
loop_
_entity.id
_entity.type
_entity.pdbx_description
1 polymer ?
#
loop_
_entity_poly.entity_id
_entity_poly.type
_entity_poly.pdbx_seq_one_letter_code
_entity_poly.pdbx_strand_id
1 'polypeptide(L)'
;MKILYLTDLYYEAKGRKYFEEDLYITRILKEHFDIALCNPKNSKDFENDVDLIVFRNTGPVSGFEEEYESFVKRVTSNNIRTFNEFVGKADMKGKQYLLDLTLEDYPVIPTIDDLENINLLPDCERYVIKPKDGADSIGLEFLTKSELFEKDLVNMLIQPAIDFEYEVSF
;
A
#
# COMPACT_ATOMS: atom_id res chain seq x y z
N MET A 1 5.31 -5.71 27.88
CA MET A 1 5.36 -6.21 26.48
C MET A 1 6.22 -5.22 25.71
N LYS A 2 7.22 -5.73 25.00
CA LYS A 2 8.11 -4.94 24.14
C LYS A 2 7.57 -4.90 22.72
N ILE A 3 7.42 -3.72 22.17
CA ILE A 3 6.89 -3.50 20.82
C ILE A 3 7.94 -2.79 19.97
N LEU A 4 8.26 -3.37 18.81
CA LEU A 4 8.97 -2.67 17.77
C LEU A 4 7.93 -2.07 16.81
N TYR A 5 7.86 -0.75 16.75
CA TYR A 5 6.95 -0.02 15.90
C TYR A 5 7.72 0.46 14.67
N LEU A 6 7.40 -0.11 13.50
CA LEU A 6 8.06 0.20 12.24
C LEU A 6 7.28 1.28 11.49
N THR A 7 7.94 2.38 11.23
CA THR A 7 7.42 3.52 10.47
C THR A 7 8.54 4.14 9.63
N ASP A 8 8.21 4.73 8.50
CA ASP A 8 9.21 5.31 7.59
C ASP A 8 9.86 6.60 8.13
N LEU A 9 9.18 7.33 9.02
CA LEU A 9 9.64 8.56 9.68
C LEU A 9 9.93 9.75 8.74
N TYR A 10 9.63 9.66 7.45
CA TYR A 10 9.91 10.71 6.50
C TYR A 10 8.84 10.92 5.41
N TYR A 11 7.86 10.02 5.28
CA TYR A 11 6.87 10.11 4.22
C TYR A 11 5.94 11.32 4.42
N GLU A 12 5.93 12.17 3.40
CA GLU A 12 5.07 13.35 3.33
C GLU A 12 4.24 13.30 2.04
N ALA A 13 2.93 13.55 2.14
CA ALA A 13 2.06 13.67 1.00
C ALA A 13 0.97 14.70 1.26
N LYS A 14 0.60 15.47 0.25
CA LYS A 14 -0.45 16.52 0.33
C LYS A 14 -0.26 17.48 1.50
N GLY A 15 0.98 17.84 1.82
CA GLY A 15 1.32 18.73 2.93
C GLY A 15 1.18 18.11 4.32
N ARG A 16 0.96 16.80 4.44
CA ARG A 16 0.88 16.06 5.70
C ARG A 16 2.14 15.24 5.91
N LYS A 17 2.59 15.20 7.16
CA LYS A 17 3.69 14.36 7.64
C LYS A 17 3.09 13.17 8.37
N TYR A 18 2.86 12.08 7.64
CA TYR A 18 2.13 10.92 8.20
C TYR A 18 2.85 10.28 9.39
N PHE A 19 4.17 10.35 9.46
CA PHE A 19 4.91 9.85 10.62
C PHE A 19 4.61 10.61 11.93
N GLU A 20 4.05 11.83 11.88
CA GLU A 20 3.58 12.54 13.09
C GLU A 20 2.41 11.80 13.75
N GLU A 21 1.57 11.12 12.97
CA GLU A 21 0.51 10.25 13.49
C GLU A 21 1.11 9.06 14.26
N ASP A 22 2.19 8.47 13.73
CA ASP A 22 2.89 7.36 14.36
C ASP A 22 3.55 7.78 15.67
N LEU A 23 4.15 8.95 15.71
CA LEU A 23 4.69 9.53 16.93
C LEU A 23 3.59 9.78 17.97
N TYR A 24 2.41 10.23 17.53
CA TYR A 24 1.27 10.42 18.42
C TYR A 24 0.74 9.09 18.97
N ILE A 25 0.55 8.08 18.11
CA ILE A 25 0.09 6.75 18.50
C ILE A 25 1.07 6.11 19.49
N THR A 26 2.36 6.13 19.19
CA THR A 26 3.38 5.54 20.05
C THR A 26 3.54 6.25 21.38
N ARG A 27 3.26 7.58 21.42
CA ARG A 27 3.20 8.34 22.67
C ARG A 27 2.09 7.83 23.60
N ILE A 28 0.95 7.43 23.09
CA ILE A 28 -0.13 6.86 23.88
C ILE A 28 0.23 5.42 24.32
N LEU A 29 0.70 4.61 23.37
CA LEU A 29 1.02 3.22 23.63
C LEU A 29 2.15 3.02 24.67
N LYS A 30 3.11 3.94 24.74
CA LYS A 30 4.21 3.87 25.73
C LYS A 30 3.76 3.95 27.19
N GLU A 31 2.54 4.36 27.45
CA GLU A 31 1.98 4.36 28.82
C GLU A 31 1.71 2.93 29.31
N HIS A 32 1.62 1.96 28.40
CA HIS A 32 1.29 0.57 28.70
C HIS A 32 2.34 -0.43 28.23
N PHE A 33 3.24 -0.04 27.32
CA PHE A 33 4.19 -0.92 26.66
C PHE A 33 5.58 -0.28 26.55
N ASP A 34 6.60 -1.12 26.50
CA ASP A 34 7.95 -0.70 26.14
C ASP A 34 8.03 -0.62 24.60
N ILE A 35 8.22 0.58 24.05
CA ILE A 35 8.14 0.81 22.60
C ILE A 35 9.48 1.34 22.08
N ALA A 36 9.97 0.70 21.03
CA ALA A 36 11.01 1.23 20.16
C ALA A 36 10.42 1.58 18.79
N LEU A 37 10.75 2.75 18.26
CA LEU A 37 10.44 3.14 16.87
C LEU A 37 11.66 2.87 16.01
N CYS A 38 11.43 2.33 14.82
CA CYS A 38 12.48 2.03 13.87
C CYS A 38 11.98 2.23 12.43
N ASN A 39 12.90 2.66 11.56
CA ASN A 39 12.63 2.60 10.12
C ASN A 39 12.66 1.12 9.67
N PRO A 40 11.74 0.67 8.79
CA PRO A 40 11.71 -0.70 8.31
C PRO A 40 13.04 -1.22 7.75
N LYS A 41 13.83 -0.36 7.11
CA LYS A 41 15.15 -0.71 6.58
C LYS A 41 16.17 -1.14 7.64
N ASN A 42 15.96 -0.69 8.88
CA ASN A 42 16.90 -0.89 9.98
C ASN A 42 16.36 -1.86 11.06
N SER A 43 15.24 -2.54 10.79
CA SER A 43 14.55 -3.36 11.80
C SER A 43 15.28 -4.64 12.22
N LYS A 44 16.12 -5.18 11.34
CA LYS A 44 16.72 -6.53 11.44
C LYS A 44 17.34 -6.84 12.80
N ASP A 45 18.08 -5.90 13.35
CA ASP A 45 18.83 -6.12 14.59
C ASP A 45 17.96 -6.04 15.88
N PHE A 46 16.69 -5.62 15.72
CA PHE A 46 15.74 -5.46 16.82
C PHE A 46 14.63 -6.50 16.83
N GLU A 47 14.42 -7.23 15.73
CA GLU A 47 13.25 -8.08 15.50
C GLU A 47 13.13 -9.23 16.51
N ASN A 48 14.26 -9.77 16.99
CA ASN A 48 14.26 -10.93 17.88
C ASN A 48 14.12 -10.59 19.37
N ASP A 49 14.21 -9.32 19.75
CA ASP A 49 14.21 -8.87 21.13
C ASP A 49 12.87 -8.29 21.60
N VAL A 50 11.82 -8.46 20.78
CA VAL A 50 10.50 -7.89 21.02
C VAL A 50 9.40 -8.94 21.01
N ASP A 51 8.30 -8.63 21.69
CA ASP A 51 7.14 -9.51 21.79
C ASP A 51 6.16 -9.34 20.61
N LEU A 52 6.19 -8.17 19.94
CA LEU A 52 5.31 -7.81 18.84
C LEU A 52 5.99 -6.78 17.94
N ILE A 53 5.84 -6.96 16.65
CA ILE A 53 6.19 -5.93 15.66
C ILE A 53 4.89 -5.32 15.10
N VAL A 54 4.76 -4.01 15.19
CA VAL A 54 3.73 -3.24 14.51
C VAL A 54 4.33 -2.66 13.24
N PHE A 55 3.90 -3.15 12.09
CA PHE A 55 4.33 -2.62 10.81
C PHE A 55 3.31 -1.59 10.31
N ARG A 56 3.63 -0.32 10.44
CA ARG A 56 2.83 0.78 9.94
C ARG A 56 3.69 1.67 9.03
N ASN A 57 3.94 1.17 7.84
CA ASN A 57 4.54 2.00 6.82
C ASN A 57 3.45 2.88 6.18
N THR A 58 3.61 4.19 6.25
CA THR A 58 2.61 5.14 5.78
C THR A 58 2.76 5.48 4.30
N GLY A 59 3.92 5.19 3.73
CA GLY A 59 4.20 5.29 2.30
C GLY A 59 4.32 3.94 1.61
N PRO A 60 4.47 3.92 0.29
CA PRO A 60 4.67 2.69 -0.47
C PRO A 60 6.03 2.05 -0.12
N VAL A 61 6.13 0.73 -0.25
CA VAL A 61 7.39 -0.01 -0.05
C VAL A 61 8.29 -0.02 -1.29
N SER A 62 7.87 0.58 -2.39
CA SER A 62 8.59 0.64 -3.67
C SER A 62 10.00 1.21 -3.58
N GLY A 63 10.31 1.99 -2.54
CA GLY A 63 11.65 2.50 -2.28
C GLY A 63 12.56 1.57 -1.48
N PHE A 64 12.06 0.39 -1.01
CA PHE A 64 12.80 -0.58 -0.20
C PHE A 64 12.19 -1.99 -0.27
N GLU A 65 11.78 -2.43 -1.45
CA GLU A 65 11.12 -3.74 -1.66
C GLU A 65 11.97 -4.91 -1.19
N GLU A 66 13.26 -4.94 -1.49
CA GLU A 66 14.16 -6.02 -1.08
C GLU A 66 14.25 -6.14 0.45
N GLU A 67 14.37 -5.03 1.14
CA GLU A 67 14.40 -4.99 2.60
C GLU A 67 13.05 -5.43 3.19
N TYR A 68 11.95 -4.98 2.58
CA TYR A 68 10.60 -5.39 2.98
C TYR A 68 10.39 -6.90 2.81
N GLU A 69 10.74 -7.48 1.67
CA GLU A 69 10.65 -8.91 1.42
C GLU A 69 11.51 -9.72 2.38
N SER A 70 12.73 -9.25 2.61
CA SER A 70 13.65 -9.86 3.58
C SER A 70 13.06 -9.79 4.98
N PHE A 71 12.45 -8.68 5.37
CA PHE A 71 11.75 -8.52 6.65
C PHE A 71 10.59 -9.51 6.77
N VAL A 72 9.67 -9.55 5.82
CA VAL A 72 8.52 -10.47 5.82
C VAL A 72 9.00 -11.93 5.94
N LYS A 73 10.05 -12.31 5.20
CA LYS A 73 10.64 -13.64 5.27
C LYS A 73 11.19 -13.95 6.66
N ARG A 74 11.91 -13.01 7.29
CA ARG A 74 12.47 -13.22 8.63
C ARG A 74 11.38 -13.38 9.69
N VAL A 75 10.41 -12.47 9.74
CA VAL A 75 9.34 -12.51 10.75
C VAL A 75 8.48 -13.75 10.61
N THR A 76 8.19 -14.17 9.39
CA THR A 76 7.44 -15.39 9.10
C THR A 76 8.23 -16.65 9.48
N SER A 77 9.51 -16.74 9.07
CA SER A 77 10.35 -17.91 9.34
C SER A 77 10.67 -18.09 10.83
N ASN A 78 10.77 -17.00 11.56
CA ASN A 78 11.04 -17.00 12.99
C ASN A 78 9.75 -16.97 13.85
N ASN A 79 8.59 -17.02 13.23
CA ASN A 79 7.28 -16.97 13.88
C ASN A 79 7.15 -15.76 14.85
N ILE A 80 7.68 -14.60 14.44
CA ILE A 80 7.57 -13.36 15.20
C ILE A 80 6.16 -12.79 15.01
N ARG A 81 5.52 -12.43 16.10
CA ARG A 81 4.17 -11.85 16.05
C ARG A 81 4.20 -10.47 15.39
N THR A 82 3.33 -10.27 14.42
CA THR A 82 3.19 -8.99 13.71
C THR A 82 1.76 -8.47 13.75
N PHE A 83 1.63 -7.17 13.69
CA PHE A 83 0.39 -6.43 13.48
C PHE A 83 0.71 -5.29 12.47
N ASN A 84 0.11 -5.24 11.30
CA ASN A 84 -0.80 -6.19 10.66
C ASN A 84 -0.12 -7.51 10.27
N GLU A 85 -0.89 -8.55 10.04
CA GLU A 85 -0.39 -9.79 9.46
C GLU A 85 -0.02 -9.60 7.99
N PHE A 86 0.98 -10.37 7.52
CA PHE A 86 1.43 -10.34 6.12
C PHE A 86 0.75 -11.40 5.24
N VAL A 87 -0.35 -11.98 5.73
CA VAL A 87 -1.20 -12.89 4.97
C VAL A 87 -2.35 -12.10 4.36
N GLY A 88 -2.45 -12.17 3.06
CA GLY A 88 -3.46 -11.43 2.30
C GLY A 88 -2.83 -10.42 1.34
N LYS A 89 -3.68 -9.83 0.52
CA LYS A 89 -3.27 -8.90 -0.54
C LYS A 89 -3.37 -7.44 -0.05
N ALA A 90 -2.60 -7.11 0.99
CA ALA A 90 -2.52 -5.74 1.45
C ALA A 90 -1.67 -4.89 0.48
N ASP A 91 -1.92 -3.59 0.47
CA ASP A 91 -1.44 -2.61 -0.50
C ASP A 91 0.05 -2.22 -0.34
N MET A 92 0.85 -3.03 0.34
CA MET A 92 2.25 -2.72 0.66
C MET A 92 3.18 -2.76 -0.55
N LYS A 93 2.86 -3.59 -1.56
CA LYS A 93 3.60 -3.70 -2.82
C LYS A 93 2.91 -3.00 -3.99
N GLY A 94 2.10 -1.97 -3.69
CA GLY A 94 1.25 -1.36 -4.67
C GLY A 94 -0.04 -2.15 -4.91
N LYS A 95 -0.79 -1.75 -5.92
CA LYS A 95 -2.17 -2.21 -6.18
C LYS A 95 -2.25 -3.43 -7.10
N GLN A 96 -1.22 -4.28 -7.12
CA GLN A 96 -1.20 -5.50 -7.92
C GLN A 96 -2.41 -6.40 -7.65
N TYR A 97 -2.88 -6.44 -6.40
CA TYR A 97 -4.06 -7.23 -6.01
C TYR A 97 -5.32 -6.88 -6.80
N LEU A 98 -5.47 -5.65 -7.31
CA LEU A 98 -6.63 -5.26 -8.13
C LEU A 98 -6.61 -5.96 -9.49
N LEU A 99 -5.44 -6.15 -10.07
CA LEU A 99 -5.26 -6.90 -11.32
C LEU A 99 -5.59 -8.37 -11.11
N ASP A 100 -5.02 -8.97 -10.03
CA ASP A 100 -5.24 -10.37 -9.70
C ASP A 100 -6.72 -10.65 -9.46
N LEU A 101 -7.40 -9.81 -8.67
CA LEU A 101 -8.84 -9.95 -8.39
C LEU A 101 -9.71 -9.75 -9.64
N THR A 102 -9.30 -8.86 -10.55
CA THR A 102 -9.99 -8.69 -11.84
C THR A 102 -9.88 -9.95 -12.69
N LEU A 103 -8.69 -10.54 -12.79
CA LEU A 103 -8.47 -11.76 -13.56
C LEU A 103 -9.17 -12.99 -12.96
N GLU A 104 -9.36 -13.01 -11.65
CA GLU A 104 -10.08 -14.06 -10.93
C GLU A 104 -11.61 -13.83 -10.86
N ASP A 105 -12.12 -12.81 -11.56
CA ASP A 105 -13.55 -12.44 -11.63
C ASP A 105 -14.21 -12.17 -10.27
N TYR A 106 -13.44 -11.57 -9.35
CA TYR A 106 -14.00 -11.09 -8.08
C TYR A 106 -14.81 -9.80 -8.30
N PRO A 107 -15.79 -9.49 -7.43
CA PRO A 107 -16.64 -8.31 -7.52
C PRO A 107 -15.87 -7.04 -7.11
N VAL A 108 -14.86 -6.67 -7.89
CA VAL A 108 -14.06 -5.46 -7.76
C VAL A 108 -14.28 -4.55 -8.96
N ILE A 109 -13.85 -3.30 -8.86
CA ILE A 109 -13.77 -2.43 -10.03
C ILE A 109 -12.74 -3.03 -10.99
N PRO A 110 -13.12 -3.43 -12.22
CA PRO A 110 -12.19 -4.07 -13.15
C PRO A 110 -10.97 -3.20 -13.39
N THR A 111 -9.79 -3.80 -13.30
CA THR A 111 -8.51 -3.11 -13.36
C THR A 111 -7.58 -3.81 -14.33
N ILE A 112 -6.93 -3.02 -15.19
CA ILE A 112 -5.88 -3.50 -16.09
C ILE A 112 -4.64 -2.60 -15.97
N ASP A 113 -3.52 -3.04 -16.50
CA ASP A 113 -2.26 -2.28 -16.58
C ASP A 113 -1.65 -2.34 -17.99
N ASP A 114 -2.37 -2.98 -18.92
CA ASP A 114 -2.01 -3.06 -20.33
C ASP A 114 -3.28 -2.85 -21.19
N LEU A 115 -3.17 -1.98 -22.20
CA LEU A 115 -4.27 -1.71 -23.14
C LEU A 115 -4.64 -2.91 -24.01
N GLU A 116 -3.79 -3.92 -24.14
CA GLU A 116 -4.15 -5.18 -24.80
C GLU A 116 -5.35 -5.86 -24.09
N ASN A 117 -5.53 -5.59 -22.81
CA ASN A 117 -6.60 -6.10 -21.97
C ASN A 117 -7.82 -5.16 -21.86
N ILE A 118 -7.92 -4.13 -22.68
CA ILE A 118 -8.99 -3.12 -22.59
C ILE A 118 -10.40 -3.72 -22.68
N ASN A 119 -10.55 -4.88 -23.28
CA ASN A 119 -11.80 -5.63 -23.37
C ASN A 119 -12.29 -6.21 -22.04
N LEU A 120 -11.45 -6.28 -21.01
CA LEU A 120 -11.84 -6.66 -19.66
C LEU A 120 -12.56 -5.50 -18.93
N LEU A 121 -12.41 -4.27 -19.42
CA LEU A 121 -13.10 -3.12 -18.86
C LEU A 121 -14.43 -2.89 -19.57
N PRO A 122 -15.47 -2.44 -18.86
CA PRO A 122 -16.69 -1.98 -19.48
C PRO A 122 -16.41 -0.75 -20.37
N ASP A 123 -17.14 -0.62 -21.46
CA ASP A 123 -17.08 0.59 -22.29
C ASP A 123 -17.73 1.74 -21.52
N CYS A 124 -17.01 2.83 -21.34
CA CYS A 124 -17.45 3.99 -20.57
C CYS A 124 -16.88 5.28 -21.17
N GLU A 125 -17.48 6.40 -20.82
CA GLU A 125 -17.07 7.71 -21.33
C GLU A 125 -15.66 8.09 -20.92
N ARG A 126 -15.30 7.76 -19.66
CA ARG A 126 -13.99 8.07 -19.09
C ARG A 126 -13.43 6.91 -18.30
N TYR A 127 -12.13 6.85 -18.27
CA TYR A 127 -11.32 5.93 -17.48
C TYR A 127 -10.49 6.70 -16.47
N VAL A 128 -10.19 6.07 -15.36
CA VAL A 128 -9.27 6.57 -14.35
C VAL A 128 -7.94 5.84 -14.52
N ILE A 129 -6.85 6.59 -14.62
CA ILE A 129 -5.50 6.04 -14.47
C ILE A 129 -4.89 6.47 -13.15
N LYS A 130 -4.10 5.58 -12.55
CA LYS A 130 -3.40 5.84 -11.29
C LYS A 130 -2.12 5.03 -11.19
N PRO A 131 -1.05 5.54 -10.56
CA PRO A 131 0.18 4.76 -10.36
C PRO A 131 -0.10 3.48 -9.56
N LYS A 132 0.53 2.36 -9.95
CA LYS A 132 0.43 1.07 -9.25
C LYS A 132 0.82 1.18 -7.77
N ASP A 133 1.89 1.87 -7.52
CA ASP A 133 2.52 2.08 -6.22
C ASP A 133 2.19 3.44 -5.59
N GLY A 134 1.27 4.19 -6.21
CA GLY A 134 0.84 5.49 -5.72
C GLY A 134 -0.08 5.41 -4.50
N ALA A 135 -0.04 6.44 -3.69
CA ALA A 135 -0.94 6.65 -2.56
C ALA A 135 -1.58 8.04 -2.64
N ASP A 136 -2.58 8.31 -1.80
CA ASP A 136 -3.21 9.62 -1.62
C ASP A 136 -3.78 10.27 -2.89
N SER A 137 -4.16 9.48 -3.89
CA SER A 137 -4.63 9.94 -5.21
C SER A 137 -3.60 10.80 -5.98
N ILE A 138 -2.32 10.71 -5.63
CA ILE A 138 -1.25 11.39 -6.37
C ILE A 138 -1.08 10.70 -7.72
N GLY A 139 -1.05 11.47 -8.80
CA GLY A 139 -0.92 10.95 -10.17
C GLY A 139 -2.19 10.32 -10.74
N LEU A 140 -3.35 10.54 -10.10
CA LEU A 140 -4.65 10.11 -10.63
C LEU A 140 -5.12 11.09 -11.73
N GLU A 141 -5.49 10.56 -12.89
CA GLU A 141 -6.02 11.32 -14.01
C GLU A 141 -7.28 10.64 -14.57
N PHE A 142 -8.17 11.45 -15.17
CA PHE A 142 -9.33 10.98 -15.89
C PHE A 142 -9.14 11.19 -17.39
N LEU A 143 -9.26 10.15 -18.18
CA LEU A 143 -9.01 10.15 -19.62
C LEU A 143 -10.18 9.52 -20.38
N THR A 144 -10.42 10.00 -21.59
CA THR A 144 -11.27 9.31 -22.57
C THR A 144 -10.53 8.09 -23.13
N LYS A 145 -11.26 7.20 -23.79
CA LYS A 145 -10.66 6.02 -24.44
C LYS A 145 -9.57 6.40 -25.45
N SER A 146 -9.78 7.46 -26.22
CA SER A 146 -8.78 7.93 -27.19
C SER A 146 -7.51 8.44 -26.53
N GLU A 147 -7.65 9.21 -25.45
CA GLU A 147 -6.50 9.74 -24.70
C GLU A 147 -5.67 8.64 -24.03
N LEU A 148 -6.31 7.52 -23.63
CA LEU A 148 -5.56 6.36 -23.08
C LEU A 148 -4.56 5.81 -24.08
N PHE A 149 -4.91 5.72 -25.37
CA PHE A 149 -4.02 5.19 -26.41
C PHE A 149 -2.88 6.13 -26.79
N GLU A 150 -2.95 7.40 -26.39
CA GLU A 150 -1.90 8.41 -26.61
C GLU A 150 -1.01 8.62 -25.39
N LYS A 151 -1.40 8.08 -24.24
CA LYS A 151 -0.73 8.29 -22.95
C LYS A 151 0.37 7.25 -22.70
N ASP A 152 1.47 7.67 -22.10
CA ASP A 152 2.42 6.72 -21.48
C ASP A 152 1.81 6.15 -20.20
N LEU A 153 1.60 4.84 -20.19
CA LEU A 153 0.92 4.10 -19.13
C LEU A 153 1.87 3.17 -18.34
N VAL A 154 3.18 3.37 -18.48
CA VAL A 154 4.16 2.60 -17.72
C VAL A 154 3.91 2.75 -16.22
N ASN A 155 3.80 1.62 -15.53
CA ASN A 155 3.48 1.53 -14.09
C ASN A 155 2.14 2.17 -13.67
N MET A 156 1.17 2.22 -14.59
CA MET A 156 -0.17 2.75 -14.33
C MET A 156 -1.20 1.63 -14.28
N LEU A 157 -2.24 1.82 -13.48
CA LEU A 157 -3.47 1.05 -13.52
C LEU A 157 -4.55 1.84 -14.22
N ILE A 158 -5.42 1.13 -14.94
CA ILE A 158 -6.55 1.70 -15.67
C ILE A 158 -7.82 1.06 -15.13
N GLN A 159 -8.81 1.88 -14.81
CA GLN A 159 -10.13 1.48 -14.34
C GLN A 159 -11.22 2.27 -15.04
N PRO A 160 -12.45 1.76 -15.17
CA PRO A 160 -13.58 2.60 -15.56
C PRO A 160 -13.79 3.72 -14.53
N ALA A 161 -14.08 4.93 -14.99
CA ALA A 161 -14.53 5.99 -14.09
C ALA A 161 -15.97 5.67 -13.65
N ILE A 162 -16.18 5.56 -12.35
CA ILE A 162 -17.48 5.26 -11.76
C ILE A 162 -17.95 6.50 -11.00
N ASP A 163 -19.16 6.94 -11.30
CA ASP A 163 -19.84 7.95 -10.49
C ASP A 163 -20.49 7.25 -9.29
N PHE A 164 -20.15 7.68 -8.10
CA PHE A 164 -20.71 7.15 -6.85
C PHE A 164 -21.14 8.29 -5.93
N GLU A 165 -22.23 8.07 -5.21
CA GLU A 165 -22.78 9.06 -4.29
C GLU A 165 -21.97 9.12 -2.97
N TYR A 166 -21.39 7.98 -2.56
CA TYR A 166 -20.60 7.88 -1.34
C TYR A 166 -19.57 6.75 -1.44
N GLU A 167 -18.51 6.88 -0.65
CA GLU A 167 -17.48 5.87 -0.44
C GLU A 167 -17.50 5.39 1.01
N VAL A 168 -17.34 4.10 1.22
CA VAL A 168 -17.25 3.49 2.55
C VAL A 168 -15.89 2.84 2.71
N SER A 169 -15.15 3.28 3.72
CA SER A 169 -13.87 2.65 4.11
C SER A 169 -14.09 1.76 5.34
N PHE A 170 -13.53 0.57 5.31
CA PHE A 170 -13.60 -0.42 6.38
C PHE A 170 -12.25 -0.60 7.08
#